data_8a3c34734cb9365329203f16adde0297
#
_entry.id   8a3c34734cb9365329203f16adde0297
#
_cell.length_a   1.000
_cell.length_b   1.000
_cell.length_c   1.000
_cell.angle_alpha   90.00
_cell.angle_beta   90.00
_cell.angle_gamma   90.00
#
_symmetry.space_group_name_H-M   'P 1'
#
loop_
_entity.id
_entity.type
_entity.pdbx_description
1 polymer ?
#
loop_
_entity_poly.entity_id
_entity_poly.type
_entity_poly.pdbx_seq_one_letter_code
_entity_poly.pdbx_strand_id
1 'polypeptide(L)'
;MELLLKQKVDLMVENYAELKKAFKWEYNIVKHFAAMNSAVKHKKINVQEIEEIKDYIKKQVGLFSQFRGINLFISSSLLYLESNYKDFFQNMQKVYEKMREAGFKNSQYLPLASYTIVKEVSMDKWDEKIQRMKSFYSNMKGNHPWLTSVDDYVLAAVLATSDLDIEKTSEEMEICYKLLNEKAFVKGNSLQSLSQILALGEEDAENKCSRAVSLYNELKSEKCKLRYDGLASLGVLTLIASNDIKIVEEVKEVYEYIREKDGYGIFSIEKSYIVMLAISLVADSYIERIQKGLIDITLANSINAIVIAQQQAAIAAACAASAAAASSASS
;
A
#
# COMPACT_ATOMS: atom_id res chain seq x y z
N MET A 1 -23.93 -3.83 -1.78
CA MET A 1 -22.81 -3.75 -0.78
C MET A 1 -23.17 -4.56 0.45
N GLU A 2 -22.29 -5.48 0.85
CA GLU A 2 -22.47 -6.30 2.07
C GLU A 2 -22.46 -5.44 3.35
N LEU A 3 -23.20 -5.90 4.39
CA LEU A 3 -23.34 -5.15 5.66
C LEU A 3 -21.99 -4.86 6.33
N LEU A 4 -21.09 -5.85 6.35
CA LEU A 4 -19.76 -5.72 6.96
C LEU A 4 -18.90 -4.66 6.24
N LEU A 5 -18.94 -4.66 4.90
CA LEU A 5 -18.22 -3.69 4.08
C LEU A 5 -18.77 -2.27 4.31
N LYS A 6 -20.08 -2.13 4.44
CA LYS A 6 -20.73 -0.86 4.79
C LYS A 6 -20.26 -0.36 6.16
N GLN A 7 -20.19 -1.23 7.16
CA GLN A 7 -19.69 -0.89 8.50
C GLN A 7 -18.23 -0.43 8.47
N LYS A 8 -17.37 -1.06 7.65
CA LYS A 8 -15.97 -0.62 7.46
C LYS A 8 -15.92 0.79 6.83
N VAL A 9 -16.76 1.08 5.84
CA VAL A 9 -16.85 2.43 5.24
C VAL A 9 -17.30 3.46 6.28
N ASP A 10 -18.35 3.18 7.01
CA ASP A 10 -18.86 4.11 8.03
C ASP A 10 -17.83 4.38 9.13
N LEU A 11 -17.13 3.33 9.59
CA LEU A 11 -16.02 3.48 10.55
C LEU A 11 -14.85 4.29 9.96
N MET A 12 -14.49 4.08 8.69
CA MET A 12 -13.48 4.89 8.00
C MET A 12 -13.86 6.37 7.99
N VAL A 13 -15.13 6.69 7.71
CA VAL A 13 -15.64 8.07 7.71
C VAL A 13 -15.56 8.69 9.10
N GLU A 14 -16.00 7.97 10.14
CA GLU A 14 -15.87 8.42 11.53
C GLU A 14 -14.42 8.66 11.91
N ASN A 15 -13.53 7.72 11.59
CA ASN A 15 -12.10 7.82 11.85
C ASN A 15 -11.48 9.04 11.16
N TYR A 16 -11.84 9.29 9.90
CA TYR A 16 -11.36 10.47 9.17
C TYR A 16 -11.82 11.77 9.82
N ALA A 17 -13.08 11.85 10.26
CA ALA A 17 -13.61 13.05 10.92
C ALA A 17 -12.82 13.39 12.19
N GLU A 18 -12.47 12.39 13.01
CA GLU A 18 -11.62 12.57 14.20
C GLU A 18 -10.21 13.03 13.83
N LEU A 19 -9.57 12.38 12.84
CA LEU A 19 -8.25 12.77 12.37
C LEU A 19 -8.21 14.18 11.77
N LYS A 20 -9.22 14.55 11.00
CA LYS A 20 -9.35 15.90 10.38
C LYS A 20 -9.43 16.98 11.45
N LYS A 21 -10.19 16.74 12.52
CA LYS A 21 -10.36 17.66 13.63
C LYS A 21 -9.07 17.85 14.43
N ALA A 22 -8.39 16.76 14.74
CA ALA A 22 -7.21 16.77 15.60
C ALA A 22 -5.92 17.16 14.87
N PHE A 23 -5.68 16.60 13.71
CA PHE A 23 -4.42 16.73 12.97
C PHE A 23 -4.58 17.69 11.77
N LYS A 24 -4.86 18.96 12.06
CA LYS A 24 -5.15 19.99 11.03
C LYS A 24 -4.02 20.24 10.05
N TRP A 25 -2.78 20.04 10.47
CA TRP A 25 -1.57 20.31 9.68
C TRP A 25 -1.07 19.09 8.90
N GLU A 26 -1.63 17.91 9.15
CA GLU A 26 -1.26 16.71 8.40
C GLU A 26 -2.01 16.67 7.06
N TYR A 27 -1.38 16.09 6.04
CA TYR A 27 -1.96 16.01 4.70
C TYR A 27 -3.27 15.21 4.71
N ASN A 28 -4.30 15.74 4.04
CA ASN A 28 -5.63 15.11 4.02
C ASN A 28 -5.58 13.68 3.48
N ILE A 29 -4.80 13.44 2.42
CA ILE A 29 -4.69 12.11 1.81
C ILE A 29 -4.14 11.08 2.80
N VAL A 30 -3.16 11.45 3.62
CA VAL A 30 -2.59 10.56 4.64
C VAL A 30 -3.61 10.25 5.74
N LYS A 31 -4.44 11.23 6.13
CA LYS A 31 -5.54 11.02 7.09
C LYS A 31 -6.60 10.07 6.55
N HIS A 32 -6.94 10.16 5.26
CA HIS A 32 -7.89 9.22 4.63
C HIS A 32 -7.37 7.77 4.66
N PHE A 33 -6.09 7.56 4.31
CA PHE A 33 -5.49 6.22 4.35
C PHE A 33 -5.29 5.70 5.78
N ALA A 34 -4.92 6.56 6.73
CA ALA A 34 -4.86 6.18 8.15
C ALA A 34 -6.23 5.76 8.69
N ALA A 35 -7.29 6.50 8.33
CA ALA A 35 -8.67 6.17 8.68
C ALA A 35 -9.10 4.83 8.09
N MET A 36 -8.79 4.58 6.80
CA MET A 36 -9.05 3.32 6.12
C MET A 36 -8.32 2.15 6.78
N ASN A 37 -7.01 2.27 7.04
CA ASN A 37 -6.22 1.23 7.68
C ASN A 37 -6.75 0.86 9.07
N SER A 38 -7.26 1.85 9.84
CA SER A 38 -7.89 1.59 11.13
C SER A 38 -9.24 0.89 10.97
N ALA A 39 -10.02 1.27 9.95
CA ALA A 39 -11.33 0.68 9.69
C ALA A 39 -11.26 -0.79 9.24
N VAL A 40 -10.28 -1.16 8.38
CA VAL A 40 -10.05 -2.58 8.01
C VAL A 40 -9.64 -3.45 9.20
N LYS A 41 -9.04 -2.86 10.23
CA LYS A 41 -8.74 -3.54 11.52
C LYS A 41 -9.89 -3.40 12.53
N HIS A 42 -11.07 -2.95 12.12
CA HIS A 42 -12.23 -2.70 12.98
C HIS A 42 -11.91 -1.83 14.21
N LYS A 43 -10.90 -0.95 14.08
CA LYS A 43 -10.42 -0.12 15.19
C LYS A 43 -10.90 1.32 15.03
N LYS A 44 -11.67 1.82 16.03
CA LYS A 44 -12.00 3.23 16.12
C LYS A 44 -10.78 4.02 16.57
N ILE A 45 -10.49 5.14 15.89
CA ILE A 45 -9.32 5.96 16.20
C ILE A 45 -9.48 6.66 17.56
N ASN A 46 -8.44 6.52 18.37
CA ASN A 46 -8.19 7.32 19.56
C ASN A 46 -7.05 8.30 19.25
N VAL A 47 -7.42 9.56 19.09
CA VAL A 47 -6.49 10.65 18.76
C VAL A 47 -5.39 10.81 19.82
N GLN A 48 -5.73 10.67 21.09
CA GLN A 48 -4.75 10.82 22.18
C GLN A 48 -3.67 9.76 22.13
N GLU A 49 -4.01 8.50 21.85
CA GLU A 49 -3.02 7.43 21.67
C GLU A 49 -2.10 7.70 20.48
N ILE A 50 -2.63 8.21 19.36
CA ILE A 50 -1.79 8.57 18.20
C ILE A 50 -0.85 9.72 18.56
N GLU A 51 -1.28 10.73 19.33
CA GLU A 51 -0.43 11.82 19.82
C GLU A 51 0.65 11.31 20.77
N GLU A 52 0.32 10.41 21.68
CA GLU A 52 1.28 9.77 22.58
C GLU A 52 2.36 9.00 21.80
N ILE A 53 1.96 8.28 20.76
CA ILE A 53 2.89 7.55 19.87
C ILE A 53 3.77 8.55 19.11
N LYS A 54 3.21 9.64 18.58
CA LYS A 54 3.98 10.72 17.92
C LYS A 54 5.04 11.29 18.86
N ASP A 55 4.68 11.55 20.09
CA ASP A 55 5.61 12.11 21.06
C ASP A 55 6.66 11.08 21.53
N TYR A 56 6.28 9.82 21.62
CA TYR A 56 7.22 8.73 21.83
C TYR A 56 8.26 8.67 20.70
N ILE A 57 7.83 8.62 19.44
CA ILE A 57 8.74 8.59 18.29
C ILE A 57 9.69 9.79 18.31
N LYS A 58 9.17 11.01 18.53
CA LYS A 58 9.98 12.23 18.59
C LYS A 58 11.10 12.15 19.65
N LYS A 59 10.84 11.49 20.78
CA LYS A 59 11.82 11.31 21.87
C LYS A 59 12.88 10.26 21.52
N GLN A 60 12.55 9.28 20.68
CA GLN A 60 13.45 8.18 20.30
C GLN A 60 14.38 8.52 19.12
N VAL A 61 14.09 9.56 18.33
CA VAL A 61 14.83 9.87 17.10
C VAL A 61 15.31 11.31 17.06
N GLY A 62 16.46 11.54 16.43
CA GLY A 62 17.01 12.88 16.20
C GLY A 62 16.15 13.74 15.28
N LEU A 63 16.42 15.04 15.25
CA LEU A 63 15.62 16.03 14.51
C LEU A 63 15.60 15.77 12.99
N PHE A 64 16.68 15.23 12.42
CA PHE A 64 16.82 14.96 10.99
C PHE A 64 16.51 13.50 10.61
N SER A 65 15.90 12.75 11.51
CA SER A 65 15.52 11.35 11.24
C SER A 65 14.41 11.25 10.18
N GLN A 66 14.48 10.23 9.34
CA GLN A 66 13.43 9.90 8.35
C GLN A 66 12.11 9.44 9.00
N PHE A 67 12.09 9.15 10.29
CA PHE A 67 10.87 8.92 11.07
C PHE A 67 10.15 10.23 11.47
N ARG A 68 10.68 11.38 11.06
CA ARG A 68 10.05 12.70 11.26
C ARG A 68 9.35 13.18 9.97
N GLY A 69 8.91 14.42 9.97
CA GLY A 69 8.13 14.96 8.85
C GLY A 69 6.83 14.19 8.65
N ILE A 70 6.50 13.88 7.39
CA ILE A 70 5.29 13.13 7.03
C ILE A 70 5.26 11.72 7.67
N ASN A 71 6.42 11.09 7.77
CA ASN A 71 6.53 9.74 8.36
C ASN A 71 6.20 9.70 9.84
N LEU A 72 6.27 10.82 10.56
CA LEU A 72 5.88 10.85 11.95
C LEU A 72 4.42 10.50 12.13
N PHE A 73 3.53 11.09 11.34
CA PHE A 73 2.11 10.80 11.41
C PHE A 73 1.79 9.42 10.82
N ILE A 74 2.41 9.05 9.69
CA ILE A 74 2.23 7.74 9.06
C ILE A 74 2.66 6.62 10.02
N SER A 75 3.88 6.68 10.57
CA SER A 75 4.37 5.67 11.50
C SER A 75 3.52 5.61 12.77
N SER A 76 3.08 6.75 13.30
CA SER A 76 2.22 6.77 14.49
C SER A 76 0.86 6.12 14.21
N SER A 77 0.28 6.35 13.04
CA SER A 77 -1.00 5.74 12.63
C SER A 77 -0.88 4.22 12.44
N LEU A 78 0.25 3.75 11.91
CA LEU A 78 0.53 2.32 11.74
C LEU A 78 0.81 1.65 13.09
N LEU A 79 1.65 2.28 13.92
CA LEU A 79 1.99 1.77 15.26
C LEU A 79 0.77 1.75 16.20
N TYR A 80 -0.18 2.66 16.00
CA TYR A 80 -1.46 2.64 16.71
C TYR A 80 -2.23 1.33 16.50
N LEU A 81 -2.02 0.63 15.39
CA LEU A 81 -2.66 -0.65 15.09
C LEU A 81 -1.93 -1.85 15.72
N GLU A 82 -0.75 -1.65 16.30
CA GLU A 82 0.06 -2.69 16.91
C GLU A 82 -0.20 -2.79 18.41
N SER A 83 -0.15 -4.02 18.94
CA SER A 83 -0.45 -4.29 20.36
C SER A 83 0.61 -3.70 21.32
N ASN A 84 1.88 -3.69 20.90
CA ASN A 84 3.00 -3.09 21.63
C ASN A 84 3.79 -2.16 20.72
N TYR A 85 3.32 -0.93 20.56
CA TYR A 85 3.92 0.04 19.65
C TYR A 85 5.37 0.40 20.00
N LYS A 86 5.75 0.32 21.30
CA LYS A 86 7.11 0.69 21.74
C LYS A 86 8.14 -0.33 21.27
N ASP A 87 7.90 -1.61 21.51
CA ASP A 87 8.79 -2.68 21.06
C ASP A 87 8.78 -2.77 19.55
N PHE A 88 7.61 -2.60 18.92
CA PHE A 88 7.50 -2.58 17.47
C PHE A 88 8.35 -1.46 16.86
N PHE A 89 8.28 -0.24 17.41
CA PHE A 89 9.06 0.88 16.91
C PHE A 89 10.57 0.68 17.13
N GLN A 90 10.98 0.14 18.26
CA GLN A 90 12.40 -0.21 18.49
C GLN A 90 12.89 -1.24 17.47
N ASN A 91 12.06 -2.21 17.11
CA ASN A 91 12.38 -3.18 16.08
C ASN A 91 12.42 -2.53 14.68
N MET A 92 11.52 -1.60 14.38
CA MET A 92 11.61 -0.79 13.14
C MET A 92 12.95 -0.04 13.05
N GLN A 93 13.41 0.56 14.15
CA GLN A 93 14.71 1.25 14.17
C GLN A 93 15.87 0.27 13.92
N LYS A 94 15.86 -0.91 14.56
CA LYS A 94 16.89 -1.94 14.31
C LYS A 94 16.92 -2.40 12.85
N VAL A 95 15.75 -2.69 12.28
CA VAL A 95 15.64 -3.10 10.87
C VAL A 95 16.06 -1.96 9.94
N TYR A 96 15.67 -0.72 10.24
CA TYR A 96 16.11 0.46 9.51
C TYR A 96 17.64 0.57 9.45
N GLU A 97 18.32 0.45 10.60
CA GLU A 97 19.79 0.50 10.64
C GLU A 97 20.42 -0.67 9.88
N LYS A 98 19.90 -1.89 10.03
CA LYS A 98 20.35 -3.05 9.23
C LYS A 98 20.20 -2.82 7.72
N MET A 99 19.11 -2.19 7.28
CA MET A 99 18.94 -1.79 5.88
C MET A 99 19.97 -0.74 5.46
N ARG A 100 20.29 0.23 6.33
CA ARG A 100 21.34 1.22 6.08
C ARG A 100 22.72 0.55 5.94
N GLU A 101 23.06 -0.38 6.81
CA GLU A 101 24.28 -1.19 6.75
C GLU A 101 24.34 -2.06 5.49
N ALA A 102 23.20 -2.59 5.03
CA ALA A 102 23.09 -3.31 3.76
C ALA A 102 23.24 -2.40 2.52
N GLY A 103 23.32 -1.08 2.69
CA GLY A 103 23.58 -0.11 1.62
C GLY A 103 22.35 0.59 1.06
N PHE A 104 21.17 0.46 1.67
CA PHE A 104 20.01 1.26 1.29
C PHE A 104 20.23 2.74 1.66
N LYS A 105 19.83 3.64 0.76
CA LYS A 105 20.00 5.08 0.97
C LYS A 105 19.02 5.58 2.03
N ASN A 106 19.45 6.58 2.80
CA ASN A 106 18.59 7.32 3.70
C ASN A 106 17.46 8.00 2.92
N SER A 107 16.22 7.60 3.14
CA SER A 107 15.05 8.11 2.41
C SER A 107 13.78 8.00 3.24
N GLN A 108 12.77 8.79 2.87
CA GLN A 108 11.45 8.76 3.51
C GLN A 108 10.69 7.42 3.33
N TYR A 109 11.09 6.56 2.40
CA TYR A 109 10.46 5.26 2.16
C TYR A 109 11.05 4.14 3.01
N LEU A 110 12.26 4.33 3.55
CA LEU A 110 12.94 3.31 4.33
C LEU A 110 12.24 2.99 5.68
N PRO A 111 11.65 3.97 6.40
CA PRO A 111 10.80 3.66 7.57
C PRO A 111 9.62 2.75 7.25
N LEU A 112 8.97 2.92 6.10
CA LEU A 112 7.86 2.08 5.67
C LEU A 112 8.33 0.66 5.30
N ALA A 113 9.46 0.55 4.59
CA ALA A 113 10.08 -0.73 4.32
C ALA A 113 10.48 -1.46 5.62
N SER A 114 11.01 -0.74 6.62
CA SER A 114 11.31 -1.33 7.93
C SER A 114 10.05 -1.80 8.68
N TYR A 115 8.95 -1.05 8.61
CA TYR A 115 7.66 -1.49 9.14
C TYR A 115 7.21 -2.80 8.49
N THR A 116 7.30 -2.91 7.16
CA THR A 116 6.92 -4.11 6.40
C THR A 116 7.70 -5.33 6.88
N ILE A 117 9.02 -5.24 6.99
CA ILE A 117 9.86 -6.36 7.46
C ILE A 117 9.52 -6.73 8.92
N VAL A 118 9.41 -5.77 9.82
CA VAL A 118 9.09 -6.04 11.23
C VAL A 118 7.71 -6.67 11.39
N LYS A 119 6.74 -6.28 10.55
CA LYS A 119 5.37 -6.77 10.60
C LYS A 119 5.25 -8.24 10.21
N GLU A 120 5.99 -8.64 9.18
CA GLU A 120 5.78 -9.92 8.50
C GLU A 120 6.87 -10.95 8.76
N VAL A 121 8.00 -10.52 9.30
CA VAL A 121 9.20 -11.36 9.40
C VAL A 121 9.61 -11.50 10.85
N SER A 122 9.83 -12.73 11.31
CA SER A 122 10.41 -13.01 12.61
C SER A 122 11.85 -12.46 12.71
N MET A 123 12.25 -12.05 13.91
CA MET A 123 13.52 -11.33 14.14
C MET A 123 14.75 -12.09 13.66
N ASP A 124 14.76 -13.41 13.77
CA ASP A 124 15.83 -14.30 13.33
C ASP A 124 16.05 -14.31 11.81
N LYS A 125 15.03 -13.89 11.03
CA LYS A 125 15.08 -13.85 9.55
C LYS A 125 15.28 -12.46 8.96
N TRP A 126 15.39 -11.41 9.78
CA TRP A 126 15.52 -10.04 9.25
C TRP A 126 16.70 -9.86 8.31
N ASP A 127 17.87 -10.37 8.66
CA ASP A 127 19.07 -10.22 7.82
C ASP A 127 18.90 -10.92 6.47
N GLU A 128 18.34 -12.13 6.46
CA GLU A 128 17.99 -12.85 5.23
C GLU A 128 17.04 -12.04 4.36
N LYS A 129 15.92 -11.57 4.92
CA LYS A 129 14.90 -10.85 4.16
C LYS A 129 15.40 -9.48 3.69
N ILE A 130 16.27 -8.80 4.44
CA ILE A 130 16.94 -7.58 3.98
C ILE A 130 17.88 -7.85 2.79
N GLN A 131 18.62 -8.96 2.77
CA GLN A 131 19.41 -9.34 1.61
C GLN A 131 18.54 -9.69 0.40
N ARG A 132 17.43 -10.40 0.59
CA ARG A 132 16.42 -10.64 -0.47
C ARG A 132 15.86 -9.32 -1.02
N MET A 133 15.50 -8.36 -0.14
CA MET A 133 15.08 -7.03 -0.53
C MET A 133 16.12 -6.32 -1.39
N LYS A 134 17.41 -6.44 -1.02
CA LYS A 134 18.50 -5.87 -1.80
C LYS A 134 18.63 -6.53 -3.18
N SER A 135 18.48 -7.84 -3.26
CA SER A 135 18.50 -8.57 -4.53
C SER A 135 17.35 -8.15 -5.46
N PHE A 136 16.11 -8.12 -4.96
CA PHE A 136 14.98 -7.61 -5.73
C PHE A 136 15.20 -6.18 -6.21
N TYR A 137 15.61 -5.29 -5.32
CA TYR A 137 15.88 -3.90 -5.68
C TYR A 137 17.00 -3.78 -6.73
N SER A 138 18.05 -4.60 -6.62
CA SER A 138 19.17 -4.61 -7.59
C SER A 138 18.71 -5.09 -8.97
N ASN A 139 17.88 -6.13 -9.03
CA ASN A 139 17.30 -6.62 -10.29
C ASN A 139 16.37 -5.57 -10.92
N MET A 140 15.47 -4.94 -10.14
CA MET A 140 14.67 -3.81 -10.61
C MET A 140 15.54 -2.69 -11.17
N LYS A 141 16.62 -2.33 -10.46
CA LYS A 141 17.55 -1.26 -10.87
C LYS A 141 18.33 -1.63 -12.11
N GLY A 142 18.68 -2.89 -12.28
CA GLY A 142 19.35 -3.43 -13.47
C GLY A 142 18.45 -3.33 -14.71
N ASN A 143 17.19 -3.70 -14.57
CA ASN A 143 16.22 -3.71 -15.67
C ASN A 143 15.70 -2.30 -16.01
N HIS A 144 15.46 -1.47 -14.98
CA HIS A 144 14.91 -0.12 -15.13
C HIS A 144 15.74 0.94 -14.38
N PRO A 145 16.99 1.23 -14.83
CA PRO A 145 17.91 2.11 -14.10
C PRO A 145 17.40 3.54 -13.89
N TRP A 146 16.53 4.02 -14.78
CA TRP A 146 15.97 5.39 -14.72
C TRP A 146 14.64 5.46 -13.97
N LEU A 147 13.91 4.36 -13.84
CA LEU A 147 12.64 4.30 -13.12
C LEU A 147 12.84 3.89 -11.67
N THR A 148 13.69 2.89 -11.41
CA THR A 148 13.90 2.38 -10.05
C THR A 148 14.65 3.38 -9.19
N SER A 149 14.02 3.79 -8.12
CA SER A 149 14.57 4.76 -7.16
C SER A 149 14.20 4.38 -5.71
N VAL A 150 14.37 5.30 -4.77
CA VAL A 150 14.16 5.01 -3.33
C VAL A 150 12.70 4.72 -2.96
N ASP A 151 11.74 5.10 -3.78
CA ASP A 151 10.31 4.81 -3.62
C ASP A 151 9.99 3.31 -3.82
N ASP A 152 10.81 2.59 -4.61
CA ASP A 152 10.67 1.14 -4.79
C ASP A 152 11.11 0.32 -3.57
N TYR A 153 11.71 0.92 -2.55
CA TYR A 153 12.13 0.20 -1.34
C TYR A 153 10.95 -0.50 -0.64
N VAL A 154 9.78 0.10 -0.67
CA VAL A 154 8.59 -0.48 -0.04
C VAL A 154 8.16 -1.75 -0.76
N LEU A 155 8.06 -1.72 -2.10
CA LEU A 155 7.69 -2.90 -2.89
C LEU A 155 8.78 -3.97 -2.89
N ALA A 156 10.07 -3.58 -2.89
CA ALA A 156 11.17 -4.51 -2.70
C ALA A 156 11.09 -5.22 -1.33
N ALA A 157 10.69 -4.51 -0.26
CA ALA A 157 10.44 -5.12 1.04
C ALA A 157 9.25 -6.09 1.01
N VAL A 158 8.15 -5.72 0.35
CA VAL A 158 6.99 -6.60 0.16
C VAL A 158 7.38 -7.89 -0.57
N LEU A 159 8.10 -7.79 -1.69
CA LEU A 159 8.60 -8.95 -2.43
C LEU A 159 9.52 -9.82 -1.57
N ALA A 160 10.38 -9.21 -0.75
CA ALA A 160 11.30 -9.92 0.11
C ALA A 160 10.60 -10.72 1.22
N THR A 161 9.41 -10.30 1.68
CA THR A 161 8.65 -11.04 2.70
C THR A 161 8.07 -12.34 2.14
N SER A 162 7.85 -12.43 0.81
CA SER A 162 7.42 -13.65 0.15
C SER A 162 8.56 -14.68 0.10
N ASP A 163 8.22 -15.96 -0.13
CA ASP A 163 9.19 -17.04 -0.34
C ASP A 163 9.43 -17.33 -1.84
N LEU A 164 8.97 -16.44 -2.72
CA LEU A 164 9.14 -16.55 -4.17
C LEU A 164 10.63 -16.56 -4.57
N ASP A 165 10.95 -17.30 -5.62
CA ASP A 165 12.29 -17.30 -6.21
C ASP A 165 12.61 -15.93 -6.80
N ILE A 166 13.78 -15.36 -6.45
CA ILE A 166 14.13 -13.98 -6.79
C ILE A 166 14.27 -13.80 -8.30
N GLU A 167 14.97 -14.72 -8.98
CA GLU A 167 15.26 -14.59 -10.41
C GLU A 167 13.98 -14.79 -11.23
N LYS A 168 13.21 -15.83 -10.95
CA LYS A 168 11.93 -16.10 -11.63
C LYS A 168 10.93 -14.96 -11.41
N THR A 169 10.85 -14.43 -10.20
CA THR A 169 9.95 -13.31 -9.90
C THR A 169 10.40 -12.04 -10.62
N SER A 170 11.71 -11.81 -10.69
CA SER A 170 12.25 -10.66 -11.44
C SER A 170 12.00 -10.77 -12.94
N GLU A 171 12.13 -11.96 -13.51
CA GLU A 171 11.77 -12.24 -14.91
C GLU A 171 10.26 -12.02 -15.14
N GLU A 172 9.43 -12.51 -14.24
CA GLU A 172 7.96 -12.34 -14.30
C GLU A 172 7.56 -10.85 -14.24
N MET A 173 8.21 -10.05 -13.40
CA MET A 173 8.00 -8.59 -13.36
C MET A 173 8.25 -7.96 -14.74
N GLU A 174 9.33 -8.35 -15.42
CA GLU A 174 9.67 -7.83 -16.75
C GLU A 174 8.70 -8.29 -17.84
N ILE A 175 8.25 -9.53 -17.78
CA ILE A 175 7.23 -10.06 -18.71
C ILE A 175 5.93 -9.25 -18.51
N CYS A 176 5.47 -9.10 -17.27
CA CYS A 176 4.28 -8.30 -16.97
C CYS A 176 4.43 -6.84 -17.43
N TYR A 177 5.59 -6.21 -17.18
CA TYR A 177 5.85 -4.83 -17.59
C TYR A 177 5.72 -4.66 -19.11
N LYS A 178 6.31 -5.56 -19.89
CA LYS A 178 6.24 -5.54 -21.36
C LYS A 178 4.81 -5.75 -21.87
N LEU A 179 4.14 -6.80 -21.41
CA LEU A 179 2.77 -7.13 -21.81
C LEU A 179 1.79 -6.00 -21.50
N LEU A 180 1.87 -5.41 -20.32
CA LEU A 180 1.01 -4.30 -19.91
C LEU A 180 1.29 -3.03 -20.72
N ASN A 181 2.56 -2.74 -21.02
CA ASN A 181 2.91 -1.60 -21.86
C ASN A 181 2.38 -1.77 -23.31
N GLU A 182 2.48 -2.96 -23.86
CA GLU A 182 1.96 -3.27 -25.20
C GLU A 182 0.43 -3.16 -25.27
N LYS A 183 -0.27 -3.58 -24.21
CA LYS A 183 -1.74 -3.66 -24.18
C LYS A 183 -2.44 -2.34 -23.86
N ALA A 184 -1.93 -1.56 -22.87
CA ALA A 184 -2.74 -0.46 -22.33
C ALA A 184 -2.00 0.66 -21.57
N PHE A 185 -0.84 0.41 -20.98
CA PHE A 185 -0.25 1.34 -20.02
C PHE A 185 1.02 2.01 -20.55
N VAL A 186 1.21 3.28 -20.20
CA VAL A 186 2.42 4.05 -20.54
C VAL A 186 3.58 3.64 -19.63
N LYS A 187 4.78 3.53 -20.21
CA LYS A 187 6.03 3.27 -19.47
C LYS A 187 6.22 4.26 -18.32
N GLY A 188 6.64 3.78 -17.17
CA GLY A 188 6.90 4.61 -16.00
C GLY A 188 6.80 3.84 -14.67
N ASN A 189 7.05 4.53 -13.55
CA ASN A 189 7.05 3.95 -12.20
C ASN A 189 5.72 3.26 -11.84
N SER A 190 4.60 3.84 -12.25
CA SER A 190 3.29 3.27 -11.93
C SER A 190 3.07 1.93 -12.62
N LEU A 191 3.52 1.79 -13.88
CA LEU A 191 3.49 0.50 -14.58
C LEU A 191 4.46 -0.50 -13.93
N GLN A 192 5.64 -0.04 -13.51
CA GLN A 192 6.59 -0.85 -12.79
C GLN A 192 5.97 -1.38 -11.47
N SER A 193 5.32 -0.51 -10.70
CA SER A 193 4.63 -0.92 -9.45
C SER A 193 3.52 -1.94 -9.72
N LEU A 194 2.75 -1.78 -10.80
CA LEU A 194 1.74 -2.76 -11.20
C LEU A 194 2.39 -4.11 -11.53
N SER A 195 3.45 -4.14 -12.35
CA SER A 195 4.13 -5.39 -12.72
C SER A 195 4.75 -6.10 -11.51
N GLN A 196 5.31 -5.35 -10.56
CA GLN A 196 5.87 -5.88 -9.32
C GLN A 196 4.80 -6.55 -8.44
N ILE A 197 3.61 -5.97 -8.35
CA ILE A 197 2.50 -6.57 -7.58
C ILE A 197 1.95 -7.80 -8.31
N LEU A 198 1.78 -7.76 -9.63
CA LEU A 198 1.31 -8.92 -10.39
C LEU A 198 2.26 -10.12 -10.29
N ALA A 199 3.56 -9.88 -10.14
CA ALA A 199 4.55 -10.95 -9.95
C ALA A 199 4.42 -11.70 -8.60
N LEU A 200 3.62 -11.19 -7.64
CA LEU A 200 3.24 -11.90 -6.42
C LEU A 200 2.22 -13.03 -6.68
N GLY A 201 1.54 -13.03 -7.82
CA GLY A 201 0.55 -14.05 -8.16
C GLY A 201 1.16 -15.24 -8.91
N GLU A 202 0.64 -16.44 -8.67
CA GLU A 202 1.16 -17.70 -9.25
C GLU A 202 0.69 -17.99 -10.68
N GLU A 203 -0.35 -17.31 -11.16
CA GLU A 203 -0.84 -17.45 -12.53
C GLU A 203 0.17 -16.95 -13.56
N ASP A 204 0.05 -17.43 -14.79
CA ASP A 204 0.89 -16.94 -15.89
C ASP A 204 0.69 -15.44 -16.17
N ALA A 205 1.74 -14.79 -16.67
CA ALA A 205 1.77 -13.36 -16.90
C ALA A 205 0.67 -12.88 -17.89
N GLU A 206 0.38 -13.66 -18.94
CA GLU A 206 -0.61 -13.27 -19.96
C GLU A 206 -2.02 -13.15 -19.36
N ASN A 207 -2.41 -14.12 -18.54
CA ASN A 207 -3.72 -14.13 -17.86
C ASN A 207 -3.84 -12.98 -16.86
N LYS A 208 -2.83 -12.79 -15.99
CA LYS A 208 -2.82 -11.68 -15.01
C LYS A 208 -2.87 -10.32 -15.71
N CYS A 209 -2.04 -10.11 -16.72
CA CYS A 209 -1.99 -8.85 -17.45
C CYS A 209 -3.28 -8.57 -18.23
N SER A 210 -3.87 -9.57 -18.87
CA SER A 210 -5.14 -9.43 -19.58
C SER A 210 -6.28 -9.08 -18.61
N ARG A 211 -6.32 -9.72 -17.44
CA ARG A 211 -7.29 -9.41 -16.38
C ARG A 211 -7.08 -7.99 -15.83
N ALA A 212 -5.85 -7.56 -15.61
CA ALA A 212 -5.55 -6.18 -15.17
C ALA A 212 -6.07 -5.13 -16.16
N VAL A 213 -5.87 -5.37 -17.47
CA VAL A 213 -6.37 -4.48 -18.53
C VAL A 213 -7.89 -4.47 -18.56
N SER A 214 -8.54 -5.63 -18.45
CA SER A 214 -10.01 -5.74 -18.40
C SER A 214 -10.57 -4.96 -17.21
N LEU A 215 -10.09 -5.21 -15.99
CA LEU A 215 -10.51 -4.52 -14.78
C LEU A 215 -10.30 -3.00 -14.86
N TYR A 216 -9.17 -2.55 -15.40
CA TYR A 216 -8.91 -1.13 -15.61
C TYR A 216 -9.94 -0.48 -16.53
N ASN A 217 -10.28 -1.13 -17.64
CA ASN A 217 -11.26 -0.65 -18.60
C ASN A 217 -12.68 -0.67 -18.02
N GLU A 218 -13.03 -1.72 -17.28
CA GLU A 218 -14.33 -1.84 -16.61
C GLU A 218 -14.50 -0.77 -15.52
N LEU A 219 -13.51 -0.57 -14.64
CA LEU A 219 -13.50 0.51 -13.67
C LEU A 219 -13.68 1.88 -14.35
N LYS A 220 -13.01 2.09 -15.48
CA LYS A 220 -13.12 3.33 -16.25
C LYS A 220 -14.52 3.50 -16.84
N SER A 221 -15.15 2.46 -17.38
CA SER A 221 -16.50 2.49 -17.93
C SER A 221 -17.55 2.78 -16.86
N GLU A 222 -17.34 2.26 -15.64
CA GLU A 222 -18.16 2.50 -14.45
C GLU A 222 -17.85 3.82 -13.74
N LYS A 223 -17.09 4.73 -14.37
CA LYS A 223 -16.68 6.05 -13.83
C LYS A 223 -15.79 5.99 -12.58
N CYS A 224 -15.29 4.83 -12.23
CA CYS A 224 -14.32 4.56 -11.17
C CYS A 224 -12.88 4.65 -11.74
N LYS A 225 -12.53 5.77 -12.37
CA LYS A 225 -11.25 5.93 -13.07
C LYS A 225 -10.10 6.02 -12.07
N LEU A 226 -9.16 5.07 -12.18
CA LEU A 226 -7.84 5.16 -11.56
C LEU A 226 -6.92 6.05 -12.37
N ARG A 227 -6.13 6.89 -11.71
CA ARG A 227 -4.96 7.54 -12.28
C ARG A 227 -3.76 6.58 -12.22
N TYR A 228 -2.64 6.99 -12.80
CA TYR A 228 -1.43 6.15 -12.81
C TYR A 228 -0.91 5.82 -11.41
N ASP A 229 -1.02 6.74 -10.45
CA ASP A 229 -0.66 6.54 -9.04
C ASP A 229 -1.49 5.44 -8.33
N GLY A 230 -2.63 5.06 -8.89
CA GLY A 230 -3.49 3.98 -8.41
C GLY A 230 -3.23 2.60 -9.04
N LEU A 231 -2.25 2.45 -9.95
CA LEU A 231 -2.02 1.17 -10.64
C LEU A 231 -1.55 0.05 -9.69
N ALA A 232 -0.86 0.39 -8.60
CA ALA A 232 -0.54 -0.60 -7.56
C ALA A 232 -1.81 -1.21 -6.94
N SER A 233 -2.85 -0.40 -6.67
CA SER A 233 -4.14 -0.90 -6.19
C SER A 233 -4.87 -1.76 -7.23
N LEU A 234 -4.73 -1.44 -8.52
CA LEU A 234 -5.22 -2.30 -9.61
C LEU A 234 -4.54 -3.67 -9.59
N GLY A 235 -3.23 -3.71 -9.35
CA GLY A 235 -2.48 -4.97 -9.20
C GLY A 235 -3.05 -5.86 -8.10
N VAL A 236 -3.29 -5.28 -6.93
CA VAL A 236 -3.92 -6.00 -5.81
C VAL A 236 -5.31 -6.51 -6.20
N LEU A 237 -6.16 -5.64 -6.78
CA LEU A 237 -7.49 -6.03 -7.25
C LEU A 237 -7.41 -7.18 -8.25
N THR A 238 -6.44 -7.15 -9.16
CA THR A 238 -6.23 -8.19 -10.18
C THR A 238 -5.91 -9.54 -9.55
N LEU A 239 -5.06 -9.57 -8.51
CA LEU A 239 -4.65 -10.81 -7.87
C LEU A 239 -5.79 -11.49 -7.10
N ILE A 240 -6.70 -10.71 -6.53
CA ILE A 240 -7.85 -11.24 -5.78
C ILE A 240 -9.10 -11.47 -6.63
N ALA A 241 -9.17 -10.86 -7.80
CA ALA A 241 -10.24 -11.05 -8.76
C ALA A 241 -10.02 -12.36 -9.55
N SER A 242 -10.22 -13.51 -8.93
CA SER A 242 -10.47 -14.70 -9.73
C SER A 242 -11.70 -14.44 -10.60
N ASN A 243 -12.06 -15.22 -11.57
CA ASN A 243 -13.16 -15.06 -12.52
C ASN A 243 -14.50 -14.43 -12.02
N ASP A 244 -14.45 -13.62 -10.97
CA ASP A 244 -15.62 -12.99 -10.36
C ASP A 244 -15.88 -11.62 -10.99
N ILE A 245 -16.82 -11.62 -11.95
CA ILE A 245 -17.29 -10.43 -12.68
C ILE A 245 -17.86 -9.35 -11.73
N LYS A 246 -18.20 -9.69 -10.49
CA LYS A 246 -18.86 -8.76 -9.55
C LYS A 246 -17.92 -7.82 -8.81
N ILE A 247 -16.62 -8.04 -8.83
CA ILE A 247 -15.67 -7.25 -8.03
C ILE A 247 -15.68 -5.77 -8.43
N VAL A 248 -15.84 -5.45 -9.71
CA VAL A 248 -15.93 -4.06 -10.20
C VAL A 248 -17.23 -3.41 -9.76
N GLU A 249 -18.34 -4.15 -9.75
CA GLU A 249 -19.64 -3.67 -9.24
C GLU A 249 -19.54 -3.35 -7.74
N GLU A 250 -18.89 -4.22 -6.95
CA GLU A 250 -18.66 -3.98 -5.52
C GLU A 250 -17.78 -2.75 -5.28
N VAL A 251 -16.70 -2.58 -6.05
CA VAL A 251 -15.85 -1.39 -5.99
C VAL A 251 -16.67 -0.13 -6.31
N LYS A 252 -17.51 -0.17 -7.33
CA LYS A 252 -18.40 0.94 -7.70
C LYS A 252 -19.39 1.29 -6.58
N GLU A 253 -20.07 0.28 -6.02
CA GLU A 253 -21.02 0.49 -4.91
C GLU A 253 -20.33 1.14 -3.71
N VAL A 254 -19.13 0.67 -3.34
CA VAL A 254 -18.34 1.25 -2.25
C VAL A 254 -17.88 2.66 -2.60
N TYR A 255 -17.40 2.90 -3.81
CA TYR A 255 -16.99 4.22 -4.28
C TYR A 255 -18.12 5.23 -4.23
N GLU A 256 -19.31 4.88 -4.72
CA GLU A 256 -20.50 5.74 -4.69
C GLU A 256 -20.91 6.04 -3.25
N TYR A 257 -20.94 5.02 -2.39
CA TYR A 257 -21.27 5.17 -0.99
C TYR A 257 -20.28 6.06 -0.22
N ILE A 258 -18.98 5.93 -0.48
CA ILE A 258 -17.95 6.81 0.12
C ILE A 258 -18.17 8.26 -0.32
N ARG A 259 -18.47 8.51 -1.59
CA ARG A 259 -18.63 9.86 -2.14
C ARG A 259 -19.77 10.66 -1.55
N GLU A 260 -20.79 10.00 -1.01
CA GLU A 260 -21.91 10.63 -0.33
C GLU A 260 -21.58 11.09 1.09
N LYS A 261 -20.45 10.65 1.65
CA LYS A 261 -20.06 10.95 3.02
C LYS A 261 -19.35 12.29 3.15
N ASP A 262 -19.52 12.92 4.32
CA ASP A 262 -18.80 14.15 4.65
C ASP A 262 -17.28 13.91 4.66
N GLY A 263 -16.55 14.86 4.08
CA GLY A 263 -15.10 14.76 3.92
C GLY A 263 -14.61 13.95 2.69
N TYR A 264 -15.53 13.35 1.90
CA TYR A 264 -15.20 12.60 0.69
C TYR A 264 -15.79 13.20 -0.59
N GLY A 265 -16.29 14.42 -0.52
CA GLY A 265 -16.77 15.17 -1.68
C GLY A 265 -15.62 15.63 -2.60
N ILE A 266 -15.98 16.11 -3.79
CA ILE A 266 -15.05 16.51 -4.87
C ILE A 266 -14.03 17.59 -4.50
N PHE A 267 -14.28 18.38 -3.47
CA PHE A 267 -13.38 19.42 -2.96
C PHE A 267 -12.48 18.93 -1.81
N SER A 268 -12.70 17.69 -1.31
CA SER A 268 -11.98 17.17 -0.16
C SER A 268 -10.87 16.19 -0.55
N ILE A 269 -11.12 15.37 -1.58
CA ILE A 269 -10.21 14.33 -2.06
C ILE A 269 -10.45 14.06 -3.56
N GLU A 270 -9.40 13.82 -4.32
CA GLU A 270 -9.53 13.45 -5.73
C GLU A 270 -10.25 12.11 -5.90
N LYS A 271 -11.02 11.99 -6.98
CA LYS A 271 -11.81 10.80 -7.31
C LYS A 271 -10.95 9.52 -7.37
N SER A 272 -9.76 9.59 -7.93
CA SER A 272 -8.86 8.44 -8.03
C SER A 272 -8.50 7.86 -6.66
N TYR A 273 -8.25 8.70 -5.66
CA TYR A 273 -7.98 8.24 -4.30
C TYR A 273 -9.20 7.62 -3.63
N ILE A 274 -10.41 8.11 -3.91
CA ILE A 274 -11.64 7.45 -3.43
C ILE A 274 -11.78 6.05 -4.05
N VAL A 275 -11.44 5.90 -5.34
CA VAL A 275 -11.42 4.58 -6.01
C VAL A 275 -10.39 3.66 -5.36
N MET A 276 -9.20 4.17 -5.02
CA MET A 276 -8.18 3.40 -4.30
C MET A 276 -8.66 2.96 -2.92
N LEU A 277 -9.34 3.83 -2.17
CA LEU A 277 -9.95 3.48 -0.89
C LEU A 277 -11.04 2.40 -1.06
N ALA A 278 -11.88 2.52 -2.07
CA ALA A 278 -12.91 1.52 -2.39
C ALA A 278 -12.28 0.17 -2.74
N ILE A 279 -11.26 0.16 -3.61
CA ILE A 279 -10.51 -1.06 -3.94
C ILE A 279 -9.90 -1.67 -2.68
N SER A 280 -9.30 -0.87 -1.80
CA SER A 280 -8.67 -1.37 -0.58
C SER A 280 -9.67 -2.03 0.37
N LEU A 281 -10.85 -1.45 0.53
CA LEU A 281 -11.91 -2.01 1.38
C LEU A 281 -12.51 -3.29 0.80
N VAL A 282 -12.74 -3.32 -0.52
CA VAL A 282 -13.21 -4.52 -1.23
C VAL A 282 -12.17 -5.61 -1.16
N ALA A 283 -10.89 -5.29 -1.44
CA ALA A 283 -9.79 -6.23 -1.38
C ALA A 283 -9.65 -6.86 0.02
N ASP A 284 -9.75 -6.06 1.07
CA ASP A 284 -9.73 -6.55 2.45
C ASP A 284 -10.87 -7.54 2.74
N SER A 285 -12.08 -7.26 2.25
CA SER A 285 -13.22 -8.18 2.37
C SER A 285 -12.97 -9.51 1.64
N TYR A 286 -12.41 -9.46 0.43
CA TYR A 286 -12.06 -10.67 -0.33
C TYR A 286 -10.95 -11.47 0.36
N ILE A 287 -9.91 -10.81 0.85
CA ILE A 287 -8.82 -11.43 1.59
C ILE A 287 -9.36 -12.15 2.84
N GLU A 288 -10.25 -11.53 3.61
CA GLU A 288 -10.91 -12.19 4.74
C GLU A 288 -11.70 -13.44 4.32
N ARG A 289 -12.40 -13.39 3.20
CA ARG A 289 -13.16 -14.52 2.64
C ARG A 289 -12.23 -15.65 2.19
N ILE A 290 -11.10 -15.33 1.58
CA ILE A 290 -10.04 -16.28 1.18
C ILE A 290 -9.46 -16.95 2.44
N GLN A 291 -9.09 -16.18 3.44
CA GLN A 291 -8.51 -16.69 4.70
C GLN A 291 -9.50 -17.59 5.49
N LYS A 292 -10.79 -17.35 5.34
CA LYS A 292 -11.85 -18.19 5.92
C LYS A 292 -12.20 -19.42 5.07
N GLY A 293 -11.54 -19.63 3.94
CA GLY A 293 -11.83 -20.74 3.02
C GLY A 293 -13.17 -20.62 2.30
N LEU A 294 -13.74 -19.42 2.21
CA LEU A 294 -15.02 -19.15 1.54
C LEU A 294 -14.83 -18.89 0.03
N ILE A 295 -13.62 -18.60 -0.38
CA ILE A 295 -13.22 -18.42 -1.79
C ILE A 295 -11.97 -19.27 -1.99
N ASP A 296 -12.03 -20.19 -2.97
CA ASP A 296 -10.89 -21.01 -3.35
C ASP A 296 -10.06 -20.26 -4.39
N ILE A 297 -8.96 -19.66 -3.95
CA ILE A 297 -7.97 -19.03 -4.82
C ILE A 297 -6.60 -19.60 -4.43
N THR A 298 -5.85 -20.06 -5.41
CA THR A 298 -4.48 -20.59 -5.25
C THR A 298 -3.48 -19.47 -4.97
N LEU A 299 -3.74 -18.67 -3.92
CA LEU A 299 -2.90 -17.55 -3.48
C LEU A 299 -2.25 -17.80 -2.12
N ALA A 300 -2.29 -19.04 -1.63
CA ALA A 300 -1.94 -19.36 -0.24
C ALA A 300 -0.55 -18.87 0.21
N ASN A 301 0.42 -18.82 -0.69
CA ASN A 301 1.80 -18.42 -0.36
C ASN A 301 2.05 -16.90 -0.44
N SER A 302 1.14 -16.14 -1.05
CA SER A 302 1.32 -14.70 -1.30
C SER A 302 0.27 -13.82 -0.62
N ILE A 303 -0.73 -14.38 0.08
CA ILE A 303 -1.84 -13.60 0.68
C ILE A 303 -1.30 -12.51 1.61
N ASN A 304 -0.35 -12.83 2.48
CA ASN A 304 0.23 -11.86 3.40
C ASN A 304 0.97 -10.75 2.65
N ALA A 305 1.74 -11.09 1.61
CA ALA A 305 2.42 -10.10 0.77
C ALA A 305 1.42 -9.20 0.04
N ILE A 306 0.29 -9.73 -0.42
CA ILE A 306 -0.78 -8.96 -1.07
C ILE A 306 -1.47 -8.01 -0.08
N VAL A 307 -1.76 -8.48 1.14
CA VAL A 307 -2.31 -7.64 2.22
C VAL A 307 -1.40 -6.47 2.53
N ILE A 308 -0.10 -6.72 2.61
CA ILE A 308 0.89 -5.68 2.89
C ILE A 308 1.03 -4.75 1.68
N ALA A 309 1.09 -5.31 0.46
CA ALA A 309 1.15 -4.52 -0.77
C ALA A 309 -0.03 -3.55 -0.85
N GLN A 310 -1.23 -4.00 -0.51
CA GLN A 310 -2.43 -3.16 -0.44
C GLN A 310 -2.28 -1.99 0.56
N GLN A 311 -1.84 -2.29 1.77
CA GLN A 311 -1.64 -1.27 2.81
C GLN A 311 -0.54 -0.29 2.41
N GLN A 312 0.56 -0.78 1.86
CA GLN A 312 1.72 0.01 1.49
C GLN A 312 1.51 0.81 0.20
N ALA A 313 0.79 0.28 -0.79
CA ALA A 313 0.45 1.01 -2.01
C ALA A 313 -0.35 2.28 -1.70
N ALA A 314 -1.32 2.17 -0.79
CA ALA A 314 -2.10 3.30 -0.32
C ALA A 314 -1.23 4.37 0.39
N ILE A 315 -0.31 3.93 1.26
CA ILE A 315 0.59 4.82 1.99
C ILE A 315 1.64 5.45 1.06
N ALA A 316 2.21 4.67 0.13
CA ALA A 316 3.19 5.16 -0.84
C ALA A 316 2.57 6.23 -1.76
N ALA A 317 1.34 6.03 -2.22
CA ALA A 317 0.59 7.02 -2.99
C ALA A 317 0.36 8.31 -2.18
N ALA A 318 0.04 8.19 -0.88
CA ALA A 318 -0.11 9.33 0.02
C ALA A 318 1.22 10.09 0.21
N CYS A 319 2.34 9.38 0.35
CA CYS A 319 3.68 9.97 0.43
C CYS A 319 4.04 10.73 -0.87
N ALA A 320 3.79 10.11 -2.03
CA ALA A 320 4.06 10.72 -3.32
C ALA A 320 3.22 11.98 -3.56
N ALA A 321 1.92 11.94 -3.25
CA ALA A 321 1.03 13.09 -3.36
C ALA A 321 1.45 14.24 -2.44
N SER A 322 1.93 13.91 -1.23
CA SER A 322 2.41 14.91 -0.26
C SER A 322 3.72 15.55 -0.71
N ALA A 323 4.63 14.78 -1.31
CA ALA A 323 5.89 15.29 -1.87
C ALA A 323 5.63 16.23 -3.05
N ALA A 324 4.67 15.88 -3.93
CA ALA A 324 4.26 16.74 -5.05
C ALA A 324 3.63 18.05 -4.57
N ALA A 325 2.78 18.01 -3.53
CA ALA A 325 2.20 19.21 -2.93
C ALA A 325 3.25 20.13 -2.29
N ALA A 326 4.26 19.56 -1.62
CA ALA A 326 5.37 20.33 -1.04
C ALA A 326 6.22 21.02 -2.11
N SER A 327 6.48 20.37 -3.25
CA SER A 327 7.25 20.94 -4.36
C SER A 327 6.50 22.08 -5.07
N SER A 328 5.18 21.97 -5.18
CA SER A 328 4.34 23.02 -5.79
C SER A 328 4.16 24.26 -4.89
N ALA A 329 4.32 24.12 -3.57
CA ALA A 329 4.25 25.23 -2.62
C ALA A 329 5.57 26.02 -2.51
N SER A 330 6.68 25.46 -3.00
CA SER A 330 8.02 26.08 -2.99
C SER A 330 8.42 26.71 -4.33
N SER A 331 7.60 26.59 -5.36
CA SER A 331 7.71 27.24 -6.67
C SER A 331 6.72 28.39 -6.78
#